data_bbbc4f79d5e6a6290be096ab0bbab3a6
#
_entry.id   bbbc4f79d5e6a6290be096ab0bbab3a6
#
_cell.length_a   1.000
_cell.length_b   1.000
_cell.length_c   1.000
_cell.angle_alpha   90.00
_cell.angle_beta   90.00
_cell.angle_gamma   90.00
#
_symmetry.space_group_name_H-M   'P 1'
#
loop_
_entity.id
_entity.type
_entity.pdbx_description
1 polymer ?
#
loop_
_entity_poly.entity_id
_entity_poly.type
_entity_poly.pdbx_seq_one_letter_code
_entity_poly.pdbx_strand_id
1 'polypeptide(L)'
;PGASETVDVTVDRYLLASYDYTKAKGYILSAGDYYFTIGDNAHDALNNVLAAENATGMTDFDGKPVEGDAAKTYRWSYDDVDTKTYAKSDAGERVTNRFEDADANYWKDGAVTYLTRSDWKGTFPTEPVKMTATGKMIELLKGDLYRQSKDSKSVSDYTQGADNGLTFVMMKDVDYNDDETWNKYLDEMTIDEMTTQLSDLFGTAEAA
;
A
#
# COMPACT_ATOMS: atom_id res chain seq x y z
N PRO A 1 23.13 -12.26 37.26
CA PRO A 1 21.76 -12.16 37.78
C PRO A 1 21.68 -11.01 38.76
N GLY A 2 20.65 -10.15 38.64
CA GLY A 2 20.44 -8.99 39.53
C GLY A 2 21.08 -7.67 39.07
N ALA A 3 21.80 -7.63 37.97
CA ALA A 3 22.23 -6.37 37.36
C ALA A 3 21.09 -5.77 36.53
N SER A 4 21.01 -4.44 36.49
CA SER A 4 20.09 -3.67 35.60
C SER A 4 20.91 -2.95 34.55
N GLU A 5 20.32 -2.79 33.38
CA GLU A 5 20.89 -2.05 32.26
C GLU A 5 19.83 -1.07 31.73
N THR A 6 20.29 0.12 31.32
CA THR A 6 19.42 1.09 30.66
C THR A 6 19.58 0.93 29.16
N VAL A 7 18.45 0.80 28.46
CA VAL A 7 18.40 0.71 26.98
C VAL A 7 17.61 1.90 26.46
N ASP A 8 18.23 2.66 25.56
CA ASP A 8 17.56 3.75 24.85
C ASP A 8 16.93 3.22 23.56
N VAL A 9 15.62 3.45 23.39
CA VAL A 9 14.87 3.09 22.18
C VAL A 9 14.38 4.35 21.49
N THR A 10 14.87 4.59 20.28
CA THR A 10 14.42 5.72 19.47
C THR A 10 13.32 5.25 18.53
N VAL A 11 12.20 5.97 18.55
CA VAL A 11 11.06 5.73 17.65
C VAL A 11 10.87 6.93 16.74
N ASP A 12 10.87 6.68 15.43
CA ASP A 12 10.57 7.73 14.45
C ASP A 12 9.06 8.05 14.49
N ARG A 13 8.73 9.33 14.55
CA ARG A 13 7.33 9.80 14.52
C ARG A 13 6.59 9.41 13.25
N TYR A 14 7.30 9.15 12.16
CA TYR A 14 6.71 8.63 10.94
C TYR A 14 5.92 7.33 11.17
N LEU A 15 6.39 6.47 12.07
CA LEU A 15 5.71 5.22 12.42
C LEU A 15 4.38 5.44 13.17
N LEU A 16 4.16 6.64 13.70
CA LEU A 16 2.93 7.01 14.40
C LEU A 16 1.90 7.65 13.47
N ALA A 17 2.30 8.02 12.26
CA ALA A 17 1.40 8.61 11.28
C ALA A 17 0.41 7.56 10.75
N SER A 18 -0.80 8.02 10.45
CA SER A 18 -1.87 7.18 9.88
C SER A 18 -2.50 7.87 8.67
N TYR A 19 -3.05 7.08 7.75
CA TYR A 19 -3.71 7.62 6.57
C TYR A 19 -5.10 8.14 6.91
N ASP A 20 -5.34 9.44 6.68
CA ASP A 20 -6.66 10.05 6.77
C ASP A 20 -7.36 9.97 5.41
N TYR A 21 -8.31 9.06 5.29
CA TYR A 21 -9.06 8.84 4.06
C TYR A 21 -10.18 9.86 3.85
N THR A 22 -10.56 10.62 4.89
CA THR A 22 -11.71 11.53 4.85
C THR A 22 -11.34 12.94 4.38
N LYS A 23 -10.43 13.59 5.09
CA LYS A 23 -10.13 15.03 4.90
C LYS A 23 -8.80 15.27 4.20
N ALA A 24 -7.72 14.79 4.80
CA ALA A 24 -6.39 15.06 4.28
C ALA A 24 -6.05 14.22 3.04
N LYS A 25 -6.69 13.05 2.88
CA LYS A 25 -6.38 12.09 1.82
C LYS A 25 -4.87 11.83 1.72
N GLY A 26 -4.26 11.59 2.87
CA GLY A 26 -2.83 11.39 3.02
C GLY A 26 -2.45 11.03 4.45
N TYR A 27 -1.17 10.74 4.68
CA TYR A 27 -0.68 10.46 6.02
C TYR A 27 -0.63 11.71 6.88
N ILE A 28 -1.14 11.59 8.10
CA ILE A 28 -1.18 12.65 9.11
C ILE A 28 -0.70 12.11 10.45
N LEU A 29 -0.17 12.99 11.28
CA LEU A 29 -0.04 12.74 12.71
C LEU A 29 -1.22 13.40 13.40
N SER A 30 -2.12 12.60 13.94
CA SER A 30 -3.35 13.07 14.58
C SER A 30 -3.06 13.60 15.98
N ALA A 31 -3.88 14.54 16.43
CA ALA A 31 -3.95 14.87 17.85
C ALA A 31 -4.43 13.66 18.66
N GLY A 32 -4.00 13.56 19.89
CA GLY A 32 -4.39 12.51 20.82
C GLY A 32 -3.23 11.90 21.57
N ASP A 33 -3.53 10.87 22.33
CA ASP A 33 -2.56 10.15 23.13
C ASP A 33 -1.92 9.00 22.35
N TYR A 34 -0.63 8.89 22.50
CA TYR A 34 0.20 7.82 21.96
C TYR A 34 0.86 7.08 23.11
N TYR A 35 0.83 5.77 23.05
CA TYR A 35 1.34 4.92 24.12
C TYR A 35 2.57 4.14 23.66
N PHE A 36 3.61 4.18 24.47
CA PHE A 36 4.80 3.39 24.29
C PHE A 36 4.91 2.46 25.49
N THR A 37 4.98 1.18 25.24
CA THR A 37 4.97 0.18 26.28
C THR A 37 5.98 -0.92 26.01
N ILE A 38 6.40 -1.60 27.05
CA ILE A 38 7.24 -2.79 27.00
C ILE A 38 6.46 -3.96 27.59
N GLY A 39 6.67 -5.15 27.03
CA GLY A 39 6.06 -6.38 27.51
C GLY A 39 6.81 -7.59 26.99
N ASP A 40 6.57 -8.74 27.57
CA ASP A 40 7.22 -10.00 27.16
C ASP A 40 6.74 -10.47 25.78
N ASN A 41 5.57 -9.98 25.37
CA ASN A 41 4.97 -10.20 24.07
C ASN A 41 3.95 -9.10 23.76
N ALA A 42 3.40 -9.07 22.54
CA ALA A 42 2.45 -8.03 22.10
C ALA A 42 1.16 -8.00 22.94
N HIS A 43 0.69 -9.14 23.43
CA HIS A 43 -0.51 -9.22 24.27
C HIS A 43 -0.25 -8.62 25.66
N ASP A 44 0.86 -8.93 26.27
CA ASP A 44 1.29 -8.34 27.55
C ASP A 44 1.44 -6.82 27.42
N ALA A 45 2.12 -6.37 26.35
CA ALA A 45 2.25 -4.94 26.04
C ALA A 45 0.89 -4.24 25.91
N LEU A 46 -0.08 -4.86 25.20
CA LEU A 46 -1.43 -4.31 25.09
C LEU A 46 -2.12 -4.21 26.47
N ASN A 47 -2.01 -5.24 27.30
CA ASN A 47 -2.59 -5.21 28.65
C ASN A 47 -1.98 -4.09 29.51
N ASN A 48 -0.68 -3.81 29.35
CA ASN A 48 -0.03 -2.70 30.03
C ASN A 48 -0.61 -1.33 29.60
N VAL A 49 -0.88 -1.15 28.30
CA VAL A 49 -1.59 0.05 27.81
C VAL A 49 -2.98 0.15 28.37
N LEU A 50 -3.76 -0.94 28.34
CA LEU A 50 -5.12 -0.96 28.87
C LEU A 50 -5.14 -0.65 30.38
N ALA A 51 -4.18 -1.15 31.13
CA ALA A 51 -4.02 -0.80 32.55
C ALA A 51 -3.70 0.69 32.75
N ALA A 52 -2.86 1.27 31.89
CA ALA A 52 -2.56 2.71 31.93
C ALA A 52 -3.78 3.58 31.58
N GLU A 53 -4.71 3.06 30.80
CA GLU A 53 -6.03 3.68 30.51
C GLU A 53 -7.10 3.39 31.57
N ASN A 54 -6.76 2.68 32.63
CA ASN A 54 -7.70 2.24 33.69
C ASN A 54 -8.82 1.33 33.13
N ALA A 55 -8.54 0.55 32.10
CA ALA A 55 -9.49 -0.42 31.59
C ALA A 55 -9.73 -1.53 32.62
N THR A 56 -10.94 -2.04 32.65
CA THR A 56 -11.37 -3.11 33.55
C THR A 56 -12.00 -4.27 32.77
N GLY A 57 -11.96 -5.47 33.35
CA GLY A 57 -12.59 -6.65 32.74
C GLY A 57 -11.79 -7.24 31.58
N MET A 58 -10.50 -7.00 31.54
CA MET A 58 -9.61 -7.63 30.55
C MET A 58 -9.55 -9.15 30.79
N THR A 59 -9.64 -9.91 29.72
CA THR A 59 -9.55 -11.37 29.74
C THR A 59 -8.61 -11.87 28.66
N ASP A 60 -8.00 -13.04 28.88
CA ASP A 60 -7.29 -13.78 27.85
C ASP A 60 -8.28 -14.50 26.90
N PHE A 61 -7.71 -15.28 25.98
CA PHE A 61 -8.48 -16.07 25.01
C PHE A 61 -9.43 -17.09 25.67
N ASP A 62 -9.07 -17.62 26.83
CA ASP A 62 -9.86 -18.57 27.59
C ASP A 62 -10.89 -17.89 28.53
N GLY A 63 -11.00 -16.54 28.48
CA GLY A 63 -11.89 -15.77 29.32
C GLY A 63 -11.38 -15.58 30.76
N LYS A 64 -10.13 -15.90 31.06
CA LYS A 64 -9.55 -15.67 32.38
C LYS A 64 -9.15 -14.20 32.52
N PRO A 65 -9.36 -13.59 33.71
CA PRO A 65 -8.90 -12.24 33.98
C PRO A 65 -7.38 -12.11 33.76
N VAL A 66 -6.97 -11.03 33.11
CA VAL A 66 -5.59 -10.64 32.95
C VAL A 66 -5.39 -9.23 33.51
N GLU A 67 -4.22 -8.98 34.06
CA GLU A 67 -3.82 -7.69 34.57
C GLU A 67 -2.64 -7.18 33.76
N GLY A 68 -2.60 -5.89 33.52
CA GLY A 68 -1.47 -5.21 32.94
C GLY A 68 -0.75 -4.35 33.99
N ASP A 69 0.47 -3.96 33.69
CA ASP A 69 1.28 -3.07 34.51
C ASP A 69 1.37 -1.68 33.86
N ALA A 70 0.58 -0.74 34.39
CA ALA A 70 0.58 0.65 33.90
C ALA A 70 1.96 1.32 33.97
N ALA A 71 2.84 0.90 34.91
CA ALA A 71 4.19 1.47 35.06
C ALA A 71 5.12 1.13 33.87
N LYS A 72 4.77 0.13 33.08
CA LYS A 72 5.50 -0.24 31.85
C LYS A 72 5.09 0.57 30.63
N THR A 73 4.18 1.55 30.79
CA THR A 73 3.63 2.34 29.68
C THR A 73 3.93 3.81 29.85
N TYR A 74 4.49 4.40 28.80
CA TYR A 74 4.67 5.86 28.70
C TYR A 74 3.62 6.42 27.76
N ARG A 75 2.87 7.45 28.22
CA ARG A 75 1.91 8.20 27.41
C ARG A 75 2.55 9.49 26.93
N TRP A 76 2.48 9.73 25.63
CA TRP A 76 2.82 10.98 24.98
C TRP A 76 1.58 11.61 24.36
N SER A 77 1.20 12.79 24.82
CA SER A 77 0.07 13.54 24.29
C SER A 77 0.56 14.51 23.20
N TYR A 78 -0.11 14.50 22.07
CA TYR A 78 0.12 15.42 20.97
C TYR A 78 -1.15 16.20 20.69
N ASP A 79 -1.10 17.55 20.87
CA ASP A 79 -2.28 18.40 20.89
C ASP A 79 -2.63 18.99 19.51
N ASP A 80 -1.78 18.76 18.49
CA ASP A 80 -1.95 19.33 17.15
C ASP A 80 -2.23 18.25 16.11
N VAL A 81 -2.53 18.66 14.88
CA VAL A 81 -2.71 17.76 13.73
C VAL A 81 -1.73 18.17 12.62
N ASP A 82 -0.74 17.31 12.38
CA ASP A 82 0.21 17.52 11.28
C ASP A 82 -0.27 16.81 10.02
N THR A 83 -0.76 17.59 9.06
CA THR A 83 -1.26 17.12 7.76
C THR A 83 -0.24 17.25 6.63
N LYS A 84 0.99 17.67 6.92
CA LYS A 84 1.98 18.05 5.90
C LYS A 84 3.27 17.23 5.98
N THR A 85 3.84 17.09 7.17
CA THR A 85 5.17 16.50 7.36
C THR A 85 5.23 15.07 6.86
N TYR A 86 4.18 14.28 7.13
CA TYR A 86 4.14 12.83 6.83
C TYR A 86 3.39 12.52 5.53
N ALA A 87 2.89 13.54 4.83
CA ALA A 87 2.09 13.37 3.61
C ALA A 87 2.94 13.12 2.36
N LYS A 88 4.25 13.13 2.47
CA LYS A 88 5.19 13.00 1.35
C LYS A 88 6.13 11.81 1.56
N SER A 89 6.53 11.22 0.45
CA SER A 89 7.64 10.26 0.42
C SER A 89 9.00 10.95 0.57
N ASP A 90 10.07 10.18 0.72
CA ASP A 90 11.45 10.69 0.75
C ASP A 90 11.84 11.44 -0.53
N ALA A 91 11.22 11.10 -1.66
CA ALA A 91 11.37 11.81 -2.92
C ALA A 91 10.58 13.14 -2.99
N GLY A 92 9.86 13.50 -1.92
CA GLY A 92 9.05 14.70 -1.86
C GLY A 92 7.67 14.61 -2.54
N GLU A 93 7.36 13.47 -3.12
CA GLU A 93 6.08 13.20 -3.76
C GLU A 93 4.97 12.96 -2.73
N ARG A 94 3.78 13.50 -3.00
CA ARG A 94 2.63 13.26 -2.12
C ARG A 94 2.21 11.80 -2.20
N VAL A 95 2.09 11.15 -1.06
CA VAL A 95 1.54 9.81 -0.94
C VAL A 95 0.01 9.87 -0.99
N THR A 96 -0.58 9.18 -1.98
CA THR A 96 -2.03 9.11 -2.18
C THR A 96 -2.48 7.65 -2.23
N ASN A 97 -3.78 7.43 -2.01
CA ASN A 97 -4.36 6.10 -2.20
C ASN A 97 -4.54 5.81 -3.70
N ARG A 98 -3.74 4.89 -4.22
CA ARG A 98 -3.83 4.45 -5.63
C ARG A 98 -4.99 3.47 -5.89
N PHE A 99 -5.61 2.97 -4.82
CA PHE A 99 -6.74 2.02 -4.87
C PHE A 99 -8.03 2.69 -4.39
N GLU A 100 -8.17 3.99 -4.61
CA GLU A 100 -9.35 4.73 -4.16
C GLU A 100 -10.64 4.19 -4.80
N ASP A 101 -10.58 3.75 -6.04
CA ASP A 101 -11.70 3.16 -6.78
C ASP A 101 -12.06 1.72 -6.33
N ALA A 102 -11.20 1.06 -5.57
CA ALA A 102 -11.52 -0.21 -4.93
C ALA A 102 -12.32 -0.05 -3.62
N ASP A 103 -12.42 1.18 -3.11
CA ASP A 103 -13.18 1.50 -1.90
C ASP A 103 -14.69 1.57 -2.21
N ALA A 104 -15.52 0.89 -1.41
CA ALA A 104 -16.97 0.96 -1.54
C ALA A 104 -17.51 2.40 -1.40
N ASN A 105 -16.88 3.24 -0.57
CA ASN A 105 -17.25 4.64 -0.40
C ASN A 105 -16.97 5.52 -1.64
N TYR A 106 -16.07 5.09 -2.51
CA TYR A 106 -15.83 5.77 -3.80
C TYR A 106 -17.07 5.70 -4.72
N TRP A 107 -17.80 4.59 -4.64
CA TRP A 107 -18.96 4.32 -5.49
C TRP A 107 -20.28 4.73 -4.85
N LYS A 108 -20.35 4.60 -3.53
CA LYS A 108 -21.53 4.96 -2.72
C LYS A 108 -21.06 5.58 -1.43
N ASP A 109 -21.30 6.88 -1.28
CA ASP A 109 -20.95 7.62 -0.08
C ASP A 109 -21.57 6.99 1.17
N GLY A 110 -20.75 6.84 2.22
CA GLY A 110 -21.16 6.23 3.48
C GLY A 110 -21.47 4.73 3.42
N ALA A 111 -21.02 4.01 2.37
CA ALA A 111 -21.24 2.58 2.27
C ALA A 111 -20.56 1.80 3.40
N VAL A 112 -19.37 2.23 3.83
CA VAL A 112 -18.59 1.62 4.91
C VAL A 112 -18.10 2.72 5.84
N THR A 113 -18.19 2.46 7.15
CA THR A 113 -17.55 3.28 8.17
C THR A 113 -16.27 2.57 8.62
N TYR A 114 -15.14 3.18 8.34
CA TYR A 114 -13.83 2.63 8.72
C TYR A 114 -13.51 2.95 10.17
N LEU A 115 -12.77 2.06 10.82
CA LEU A 115 -12.17 2.32 12.12
C LEU A 115 -11.33 3.58 12.05
N THR A 116 -11.53 4.44 13.03
CA THR A 116 -10.68 5.61 13.23
C THR A 116 -9.91 5.47 14.52
N ARG A 117 -8.75 6.13 14.56
CA ARG A 117 -7.90 6.16 15.74
C ARG A 117 -8.54 6.91 16.90
N SER A 118 -9.47 7.80 16.60
CA SER A 118 -10.12 8.66 17.59
C SER A 118 -11.12 7.94 18.48
N ASP A 119 -11.80 6.92 17.99
CA ASP A 119 -12.88 6.29 18.73
C ASP A 119 -12.98 4.77 18.58
N TRP A 120 -12.26 4.17 17.65
CA TRP A 120 -12.26 2.72 17.38
C TRP A 120 -13.67 2.12 17.13
N LYS A 121 -14.64 2.97 16.73
CA LYS A 121 -16.03 2.57 16.55
C LYS A 121 -16.39 2.23 15.12
N GLY A 122 -15.59 2.56 14.15
CA GLY A 122 -15.76 2.10 12.80
C GLY A 122 -15.58 0.59 12.77
N THR A 123 -16.41 -0.10 12.02
CA THR A 123 -16.35 -1.56 11.93
C THR A 123 -16.62 -2.00 10.51
N PHE A 124 -16.25 -3.24 10.22
CA PHE A 124 -16.70 -3.90 9.01
C PHE A 124 -18.24 -4.01 9.04
N PRO A 125 -18.90 -3.82 7.89
CA PRO A 125 -20.33 -4.03 7.82
C PRO A 125 -20.67 -5.48 8.22
N THR A 126 -21.65 -5.65 9.09
CA THR A 126 -22.16 -6.97 9.50
C THR A 126 -23.04 -7.59 8.44
N GLU A 127 -23.55 -6.78 7.53
CA GLU A 127 -24.38 -7.18 6.40
C GLU A 127 -23.72 -6.76 5.08
N PRO A 128 -23.93 -7.51 3.99
CA PRO A 128 -23.43 -7.12 2.70
C PRO A 128 -23.92 -5.73 2.30
N VAL A 129 -23.00 -4.90 1.80
CA VAL A 129 -23.37 -3.57 1.30
C VAL A 129 -24.20 -3.72 0.04
N LYS A 130 -25.49 -3.33 0.12
CA LYS A 130 -26.39 -3.31 -1.03
C LYS A 130 -26.12 -2.05 -1.84
N MET A 131 -25.70 -2.24 -3.09
CA MET A 131 -25.43 -1.15 -4.01
C MET A 131 -26.24 -1.35 -5.29
N THR A 132 -26.75 -0.24 -5.82
CA THR A 132 -27.27 -0.20 -7.19
C THR A 132 -26.17 0.38 -8.07
N ALA A 133 -25.91 -0.22 -9.22
CA ALA A 133 -24.91 0.28 -10.13
C ALA A 133 -25.17 1.75 -10.49
N THR A 134 -24.18 2.59 -10.27
CA THR A 134 -24.23 4.00 -10.67
C THR A 134 -24.01 4.15 -12.17
N GLY A 135 -24.36 5.32 -12.74
CA GLY A 135 -24.05 5.62 -14.14
C GLY A 135 -22.57 5.43 -14.47
N LYS A 136 -21.67 5.82 -13.57
CA LYS A 136 -20.22 5.65 -13.72
C LYS A 136 -19.82 4.17 -13.76
N MET A 137 -20.38 3.32 -12.90
CA MET A 137 -20.14 1.87 -12.93
C MET A 137 -20.65 1.26 -14.25
N ILE A 138 -21.83 1.67 -14.69
CA ILE A 138 -22.42 1.19 -15.94
C ILE A 138 -21.56 1.59 -17.15
N GLU A 139 -21.05 2.80 -17.18
CA GLU A 139 -20.15 3.25 -18.25
C GLU A 139 -18.83 2.47 -18.26
N LEU A 140 -18.28 2.17 -17.10
CA LEU A 140 -17.07 1.33 -16.99
C LEU A 140 -17.33 -0.11 -17.46
N LEU A 141 -18.53 -0.66 -17.16
CA LEU A 141 -18.92 -2.00 -17.61
C LEU A 141 -19.25 -2.06 -19.12
N LYS A 142 -19.76 -0.96 -19.68
CA LYS A 142 -20.00 -0.84 -21.13
C LYS A 142 -18.73 -0.45 -21.89
N GLY A 143 -17.78 0.15 -21.18
CA GLY A 143 -16.54 0.60 -21.77
C GLY A 143 -15.77 -0.57 -22.33
N ASP A 144 -15.21 -0.37 -23.50
CA ASP A 144 -14.19 -1.26 -24.02
C ASP A 144 -13.11 -1.41 -22.94
N LEU A 145 -12.92 -2.60 -22.47
CA LEU A 145 -11.79 -2.93 -21.60
C LEU A 145 -10.47 -2.57 -22.31
N TYR A 146 -10.52 -2.48 -23.61
CA TYR A 146 -9.44 -2.02 -24.45
C TYR A 146 -9.92 -0.85 -25.31
N ARG A 147 -9.30 0.31 -25.12
CA ARG A 147 -9.43 1.46 -26.06
C ARG A 147 -8.08 1.66 -26.70
N GLN A 148 -8.07 1.46 -28.01
CA GLN A 148 -6.88 1.84 -28.77
C GLN A 148 -6.65 3.35 -28.59
N SER A 149 -5.46 3.73 -28.15
CA SER A 149 -5.05 5.13 -28.07
C SER A 149 -5.15 5.76 -29.46
N LYS A 150 -5.44 7.05 -29.52
CA LYS A 150 -5.41 7.79 -30.80
C LYS A 150 -4.02 7.79 -31.43
N ASP A 151 -3.01 7.59 -30.61
CA ASP A 151 -1.61 7.54 -31.03
C ASP A 151 -1.10 6.09 -31.20
N SER A 152 -2.00 5.10 -31.08
CA SER A 152 -1.63 3.69 -31.31
C SER A 152 -1.25 3.49 -32.76
N LYS A 153 -0.10 2.91 -32.97
CA LYS A 153 0.34 2.47 -34.28
C LYS A 153 -0.31 1.16 -34.66
N SER A 154 -0.46 0.94 -35.96
CA SER A 154 -0.82 -0.37 -36.52
C SER A 154 0.38 -1.32 -36.44
N VAL A 155 0.14 -2.64 -36.44
CA VAL A 155 1.22 -3.65 -36.53
C VAL A 155 2.15 -3.38 -37.72
N SER A 156 1.58 -2.92 -38.83
CA SER A 156 2.36 -2.56 -40.04
C SER A 156 3.25 -1.33 -39.91
N ASP A 157 3.11 -0.55 -38.83
CA ASP A 157 3.90 0.66 -38.58
C ASP A 157 5.19 0.37 -37.79
N TYR A 158 5.39 -0.90 -37.43
CA TYR A 158 6.58 -1.36 -36.70
C TYR A 158 7.46 -2.20 -37.60
N THR A 159 8.77 -2.00 -37.53
CA THR A 159 9.74 -2.92 -38.10
C THR A 159 9.71 -4.22 -37.29
N GLN A 160 9.76 -5.35 -37.95
CA GLN A 160 9.80 -6.67 -37.31
C GLN A 160 10.44 -7.71 -38.23
N GLY A 161 11.10 -8.69 -37.66
CA GLY A 161 11.77 -9.76 -38.42
C GLY A 161 12.93 -9.25 -39.27
N ALA A 162 13.57 -8.16 -38.86
CA ALA A 162 14.77 -7.65 -39.49
C ALA A 162 15.96 -8.61 -39.20
N ASP A 163 16.93 -8.62 -40.12
CA ASP A 163 18.21 -9.34 -39.92
C ASP A 163 19.29 -8.31 -39.63
N ASN A 164 19.44 -7.93 -38.37
CA ASN A 164 20.52 -7.01 -37.92
C ASN A 164 21.72 -7.76 -37.36
N GLY A 165 21.65 -9.10 -37.31
CA GLY A 165 22.74 -9.96 -36.83
C GLY A 165 22.96 -9.91 -35.33
N LEU A 166 21.93 -9.50 -34.55
CA LEU A 166 22.02 -9.42 -33.11
C LEU A 166 21.36 -10.66 -32.48
N THR A 167 21.96 -11.15 -31.41
CA THR A 167 21.39 -12.24 -30.62
C THR A 167 21.17 -11.79 -29.18
N PHE A 168 20.26 -12.42 -28.48
CA PHE A 168 20.00 -12.11 -27.05
C PHE A 168 21.28 -12.16 -26.20
N VAL A 169 22.19 -13.10 -26.50
CA VAL A 169 23.46 -13.22 -25.76
C VAL A 169 24.35 -12.00 -25.95
N MET A 170 24.32 -11.37 -27.13
CA MET A 170 25.08 -10.14 -27.41
C MET A 170 24.52 -8.95 -26.61
N MET A 171 23.25 -8.94 -26.29
CA MET A 171 22.61 -7.86 -25.54
C MET A 171 23.03 -7.79 -24.08
N LYS A 172 23.63 -8.86 -23.54
CA LYS A 172 24.05 -8.97 -22.13
C LYS A 172 24.93 -7.80 -21.66
N ASP A 173 25.84 -7.34 -22.54
CA ASP A 173 26.84 -6.33 -22.22
C ASP A 173 26.50 -4.96 -22.84
N VAL A 174 25.30 -4.80 -23.42
CA VAL A 174 24.82 -3.54 -23.99
C VAL A 174 24.32 -2.64 -22.89
N ASP A 175 24.72 -1.36 -22.88
CA ASP A 175 24.18 -0.37 -21.93
C ASP A 175 22.65 -0.28 -22.06
N TYR A 176 21.96 -0.28 -20.93
CA TYR A 176 20.49 -0.19 -20.89
C TYR A 176 19.94 1.07 -21.59
N ASN A 177 20.73 2.16 -21.63
CA ASN A 177 20.36 3.41 -22.27
C ASN A 177 20.83 3.52 -23.73
N ASP A 178 21.38 2.47 -24.30
CA ASP A 178 21.72 2.41 -25.74
C ASP A 178 20.49 2.06 -26.58
N ASP A 179 19.58 3.04 -26.71
CA ASP A 179 18.32 2.88 -27.43
C ASP A 179 18.54 2.44 -28.88
N GLU A 180 19.66 2.81 -29.52
CA GLU A 180 19.90 2.44 -30.91
C GLU A 180 20.12 0.93 -31.06
N THR A 181 20.95 0.34 -30.21
CA THR A 181 21.24 -1.09 -30.25
C THR A 181 20.03 -1.91 -29.79
N TRP A 182 19.35 -1.48 -28.73
CA TRP A 182 18.15 -2.14 -28.27
C TRP A 182 17.01 -2.12 -29.30
N ASN A 183 16.79 -1.01 -29.98
CA ASN A 183 15.77 -0.94 -31.05
C ASN A 183 16.11 -1.85 -32.23
N LYS A 184 17.38 -1.92 -32.65
CA LYS A 184 17.82 -2.86 -33.70
C LYS A 184 17.56 -4.31 -33.30
N TYR A 185 17.79 -4.67 -32.04
CA TYR A 185 17.51 -6.02 -31.56
C TYR A 185 16.01 -6.29 -31.53
N LEU A 186 15.20 -5.33 -31.07
CA LEU A 186 13.74 -5.47 -31.05
C LEU A 186 13.15 -5.58 -32.45
N ASP A 187 13.74 -4.90 -33.43
CA ASP A 187 13.31 -4.98 -34.85
C ASP A 187 13.51 -6.38 -35.47
N GLU A 188 14.40 -7.21 -34.89
CA GLU A 188 14.58 -8.60 -35.32
C GLU A 188 13.44 -9.50 -34.85
N MET A 189 12.81 -9.16 -33.74
CA MET A 189 11.67 -9.91 -33.20
C MET A 189 10.39 -9.61 -33.97
N THR A 190 9.56 -10.62 -34.12
CA THR A 190 8.17 -10.42 -34.57
C THR A 190 7.30 -9.91 -33.41
N ILE A 191 6.21 -9.24 -33.74
CA ILE A 191 5.24 -8.79 -32.73
C ILE A 191 4.65 -9.98 -31.97
N ASP A 192 4.45 -11.10 -32.64
CA ASP A 192 3.93 -12.32 -32.01
C ASP A 192 4.94 -12.87 -30.97
N GLU A 193 6.23 -12.87 -31.26
CA GLU A 193 7.28 -13.27 -30.31
C GLU A 193 7.33 -12.32 -29.11
N MET A 194 7.32 -11.01 -29.34
CA MET A 194 7.29 -10.00 -28.27
C MET A 194 6.03 -10.15 -27.40
N THR A 195 4.87 -10.37 -28.03
CA THR A 195 3.58 -10.56 -27.32
C THR A 195 3.60 -11.85 -26.48
N THR A 196 4.17 -12.93 -27.01
CA THR A 196 4.32 -14.20 -26.30
C THR A 196 5.20 -14.03 -25.08
N GLN A 197 6.31 -13.31 -25.19
CA GLN A 197 7.18 -13.04 -24.05
C GLN A 197 6.50 -12.20 -22.96
N LEU A 198 5.69 -11.23 -23.34
CA LEU A 198 4.94 -10.40 -22.38
C LEU A 198 3.77 -11.13 -21.73
N SER A 199 3.15 -12.07 -22.42
CA SER A 199 2.01 -12.84 -21.91
C SER A 199 2.40 -14.09 -21.14
N ASP A 200 3.55 -14.66 -21.43
CA ASP A 200 4.09 -15.83 -20.74
C ASP A 200 4.98 -15.41 -19.57
N LEU A 201 4.39 -15.26 -18.42
CA LEU A 201 5.08 -14.85 -17.18
C LEU A 201 6.21 -15.81 -16.76
N PHE A 202 6.27 -17.00 -17.32
CA PHE A 202 7.26 -18.03 -17.03
C PHE A 202 8.02 -18.50 -18.27
N GLY A 203 7.76 -17.85 -19.42
CA GLY A 203 8.38 -18.20 -20.69
C GLY A 203 9.87 -17.93 -20.68
N THR A 204 10.65 -18.92 -21.08
CA THR A 204 11.99 -18.69 -21.57
C THR A 204 11.88 -18.07 -22.95
N ALA A 205 12.65 -17.01 -23.22
CA ALA A 205 12.74 -16.46 -24.57
C ALA A 205 13.21 -17.55 -25.54
N GLU A 206 12.31 -18.06 -26.36
CA GLU A 206 12.63 -18.97 -27.45
C GLU A 206 13.07 -18.21 -28.72
N ALA A 207 13.19 -16.91 -28.62
CA ALA A 207 13.62 -16.10 -29.74
C ALA A 207 15.12 -16.30 -30.01
N ALA A 208 15.40 -16.75 -31.21
CA ALA A 208 16.58 -16.86 -32.05
C ALA A 208 17.96 -16.74 -31.41
#